data_b79dc60dad67d5f2604272b14163a443
#
_entry.id   b79dc60dad67d5f2604272b14163a443
#
_cell.length_a   1.000
_cell.length_b   1.000
_cell.length_c   1.000
_cell.angle_alpha   90.00
_cell.angle_beta   90.00
_cell.angle_gamma   90.00
#
_symmetry.space_group_name_H-M   'P 1'
#
loop_
_entity.id
_entity.type
_entity.pdbx_description
1 polymer ?
#
loop_
_entity_poly.entity_id
_entity_poly.type
_entity_poly.pdbx_seq_one_letter_code
_entity_poly.pdbx_strand_id
1 'polypeptide(L)'
;MTTASNQPKPASESTVLANSAAQSRYNFEDTADFDRARRGLLQQIESGAINSELGVPVWDPSQYEFVSGDSPDSVNPSLWRQAALNNIHGLFEVVPGIYQVRGYDISNISFIRSDTGWIVIDPLTVAETAAAARGLIDSHFGPLP
;
A
#
# COMPACT_ATOMS: atom_id res chain seq x y z
N MET A 1 17.50 38.45 2.00
CA MET A 1 16.60 37.39 2.56
C MET A 1 17.22 36.05 2.21
N THR A 2 17.84 35.41 3.19
CA THR A 2 18.47 34.09 3.02
C THR A 2 17.33 33.06 2.90
N THR A 3 17.15 32.46 1.74
CA THR A 3 16.25 31.32 1.57
C THR A 3 16.79 30.19 2.46
N ALA A 4 16.10 29.89 3.55
CA ALA A 4 16.39 28.72 4.35
C ALA A 4 16.36 27.51 3.41
N SER A 5 17.48 26.79 3.29
CA SER A 5 17.54 25.59 2.48
C SER A 5 16.54 24.58 3.08
N ASN A 6 15.62 24.13 2.27
CA ASN A 6 14.63 23.10 2.65
C ASN A 6 15.25 21.70 2.67
N GLN A 7 16.52 21.62 3.11
CA GLN A 7 17.22 20.35 3.23
C GLN A 7 16.73 19.60 4.47
N PRO A 8 16.47 18.29 4.36
CA PRO A 8 16.11 17.46 5.50
C PRO A 8 17.17 17.59 6.60
N LYS A 9 16.73 17.77 7.84
CA LYS A 9 17.65 17.77 8.99
C LYS A 9 17.99 16.33 9.35
N PRO A 10 19.23 16.05 9.77
CA PRO A 10 19.60 14.74 10.30
C PRO A 10 18.78 14.45 11.58
N ALA A 11 18.61 13.16 11.87
CA ALA A 11 18.00 12.73 13.11
C ALA A 11 18.77 13.23 14.33
N SER A 12 18.08 13.59 15.40
CA SER A 12 18.74 13.91 16.67
C SER A 12 19.38 12.65 17.27
N GLU A 13 20.43 12.81 18.08
CA GLU A 13 21.09 11.69 18.75
C GLU A 13 20.09 10.85 19.60
N SER A 14 19.15 11.49 20.27
CA SER A 14 18.11 10.80 21.03
C SER A 14 17.18 9.97 20.15
N THR A 15 16.87 10.45 18.94
CA THR A 15 16.07 9.70 17.96
C THR A 15 16.83 8.48 17.46
N VAL A 16 18.10 8.65 17.09
CA VAL A 16 18.97 7.55 16.64
C VAL A 16 19.09 6.46 17.72
N LEU A 17 19.35 6.86 18.97
CA LEU A 17 19.46 5.91 20.09
C LEU A 17 18.14 5.15 20.32
N ALA A 18 16.99 5.84 20.28
CA ALA A 18 15.70 5.19 20.45
C ALA A 18 15.39 4.18 19.32
N ASN A 19 15.70 4.52 18.08
CA ASN A 19 15.49 3.66 16.90
C ASN A 19 16.45 2.46 16.91
N SER A 20 17.73 2.66 17.29
CA SER A 20 18.70 1.58 17.46
C SER A 20 18.30 0.60 18.59
N ALA A 21 17.73 1.12 19.69
CA ALA A 21 17.20 0.27 20.75
C ALA A 21 15.99 -0.55 20.26
N ALA A 22 15.11 0.01 19.43
CA ALA A 22 14.02 -0.72 18.81
C ALA A 22 14.53 -1.80 17.84
N GLN A 23 15.55 -1.48 17.03
CA GLN A 23 16.20 -2.43 16.13
C GLN A 23 16.76 -3.64 16.85
N SER A 24 17.37 -3.44 18.02
CA SER A 24 17.95 -4.52 18.83
C SER A 24 16.92 -5.36 19.58
N ARG A 25 15.70 -4.86 19.73
CA ARG A 25 14.63 -5.49 20.53
C ARG A 25 13.82 -6.52 19.76
N TYR A 26 13.71 -6.35 18.44
CA TYR A 26 12.85 -7.17 17.57
C TYR A 26 13.67 -7.89 16.51
N ASN A 27 13.20 -9.07 16.11
CA ASN A 27 13.81 -9.80 15.00
C ASN A 27 13.27 -9.29 13.66
N PHE A 28 13.99 -8.37 13.02
CA PHE A 28 13.63 -7.82 11.71
C PHE A 28 14.07 -8.71 10.53
N GLU A 29 14.85 -9.75 10.77
CA GLU A 29 15.25 -10.73 9.75
C GLU A 29 14.13 -11.74 9.43
N ASP A 30 13.11 -11.85 10.29
CA ASP A 30 11.94 -12.68 10.01
C ASP A 30 11.11 -12.09 8.88
N THR A 31 11.06 -12.75 7.75
CA THR A 31 10.33 -12.34 6.53
C THR A 31 8.96 -12.99 6.39
N ALA A 32 8.53 -13.81 7.35
CA ALA A 32 7.27 -14.56 7.25
C ALA A 32 6.03 -13.68 7.04
N ASP A 33 6.04 -12.45 7.55
CA ASP A 33 4.94 -11.49 7.34
C ASP A 33 4.86 -11.00 5.90
N PHE A 34 6.00 -10.85 5.22
CA PHE A 34 6.03 -10.50 3.80
C PHE A 34 5.49 -11.62 2.92
N ASP A 35 5.77 -12.87 3.25
CA ASP A 35 5.21 -14.03 2.55
C ASP A 35 3.69 -14.11 2.75
N ARG A 36 3.24 -13.88 3.99
CA ARG A 36 1.80 -13.81 4.31
C ARG A 36 1.10 -12.66 3.60
N ALA A 37 1.75 -11.49 3.51
CA ALA A 37 1.20 -10.31 2.83
C ALA A 37 1.03 -10.54 1.32
N ARG A 38 1.91 -11.36 0.70
CA ARG A 38 1.81 -11.73 -0.73
C ARG A 38 0.87 -12.90 -1.01
N ARG A 39 0.42 -13.61 0.03
CA ARG A 39 -0.45 -14.76 -0.16
C ARG A 39 -1.74 -14.38 -0.89
N GLY A 40 -2.07 -15.12 -1.94
CA GLY A 40 -3.26 -14.89 -2.76
C GLY A 40 -3.13 -13.73 -3.75
N LEU A 41 -1.96 -13.14 -3.93
CA LEU A 41 -1.74 -12.11 -4.95
C LEU A 41 -1.97 -12.71 -6.34
N LEU A 42 -2.97 -12.20 -7.07
CA LEU A 42 -3.34 -12.60 -8.42
C LEU A 42 -2.73 -11.68 -9.47
N GLN A 43 -2.73 -10.38 -9.18
CA GLN A 43 -2.26 -9.37 -10.11
C GLN A 43 -1.67 -8.19 -9.34
N GLN A 44 -0.45 -7.82 -9.68
CA GLN A 44 0.16 -6.62 -9.14
C GLN A 44 -0.43 -5.40 -9.86
N ILE A 45 -0.62 -4.31 -9.12
CA ILE A 45 -1.04 -3.03 -9.70
C ILE A 45 0.12 -2.49 -10.54
N GLU A 46 -0.18 -2.07 -11.78
CA GLU A 46 0.79 -1.36 -12.59
C GLU A 46 1.12 -0.01 -11.95
N SER A 47 2.38 0.41 -12.05
CA SER A 47 2.81 1.71 -11.55
C SER A 47 2.07 2.84 -12.28
N GLY A 48 1.62 3.82 -11.52
CA GLY A 48 0.98 5.01 -12.08
C GLY A 48 -0.05 5.63 -11.12
N ALA A 49 -0.22 6.93 -11.27
CA ALA A 49 -1.19 7.66 -10.47
C ALA A 49 -2.62 7.43 -11.00
N ILE A 50 -3.55 7.27 -10.07
CA ILE A 50 -4.98 7.38 -10.35
C ILE A 50 -5.32 8.87 -10.37
N ASN A 51 -5.79 9.35 -11.53
CA ASN A 51 -6.06 10.76 -11.72
C ASN A 51 -7.56 11.03 -11.75
N SER A 52 -7.94 12.24 -11.31
CA SER A 52 -9.27 12.80 -11.51
C SER A 52 -9.52 13.12 -12.99
N GLU A 53 -10.76 13.44 -13.36
CA GLU A 53 -11.12 13.90 -14.72
C GLU A 53 -10.32 15.15 -15.15
N LEU A 54 -9.84 15.95 -14.22
CA LEU A 54 -8.99 17.11 -14.47
C LEU A 54 -7.50 16.78 -14.62
N GLY A 55 -7.12 15.50 -14.57
CA GLY A 55 -5.74 15.05 -14.66
C GLY A 55 -4.91 15.30 -13.40
N VAL A 56 -5.55 15.59 -12.25
CA VAL A 56 -4.87 15.76 -10.98
C VAL A 56 -4.77 14.40 -10.28
N PRO A 57 -3.57 13.97 -9.81
CA PRO A 57 -3.42 12.74 -9.06
C PRO A 57 -4.28 12.75 -7.79
N VAL A 58 -5.14 11.74 -7.63
CA VAL A 58 -5.91 11.50 -6.40
C VAL A 58 -5.28 10.40 -5.55
N TRP A 59 -4.56 9.49 -6.17
CA TRP A 59 -3.78 8.44 -5.51
C TRP A 59 -2.58 8.06 -6.35
N ASP A 60 -1.40 8.01 -5.74
CA ASP A 60 -0.16 7.67 -6.43
C ASP A 60 0.70 6.74 -5.57
N PRO A 61 0.66 5.42 -5.82
CA PRO A 61 1.45 4.44 -5.08
C PRO A 61 2.97 4.65 -5.25
N SER A 62 3.41 5.26 -6.35
CA SER A 62 4.85 5.48 -6.62
C SER A 62 5.52 6.38 -5.58
N GLN A 63 4.74 7.22 -4.90
CA GLN A 63 5.24 8.07 -3.81
C GLN A 63 5.79 7.27 -2.62
N TYR A 64 5.50 5.99 -2.52
CA TYR A 64 5.96 5.10 -1.43
C TYR A 64 7.07 4.14 -1.84
N GLU A 65 7.53 4.16 -3.10
CA GLU A 65 8.60 3.29 -3.62
C GLU A 65 9.94 3.48 -2.89
N PHE A 66 10.14 4.63 -2.27
CA PHE A 66 11.33 4.89 -1.46
C PHE A 66 11.41 4.01 -0.19
N VAL A 67 10.30 3.41 0.24
CA VAL A 67 10.24 2.52 1.40
C VAL A 67 10.79 1.15 1.03
N SER A 68 12.11 1.04 1.01
CA SER A 68 12.84 -0.18 0.66
C SER A 68 14.13 -0.29 1.46
N GLY A 69 14.66 -1.50 1.63
CA GLY A 69 15.89 -1.74 2.39
C GLY A 69 15.74 -1.41 3.88
N ASP A 70 16.87 -1.08 4.52
CA ASP A 70 16.95 -0.77 5.95
C ASP A 70 16.28 0.56 6.29
N SER A 71 15.72 0.65 7.52
CA SER A 71 15.15 1.90 8.00
C SER A 71 16.23 2.97 8.18
N PRO A 72 15.99 4.21 7.74
CA PRO A 72 16.88 5.32 8.06
C PRO A 72 16.84 5.63 9.56
N ASP A 73 17.95 6.18 10.08
CA ASP A 73 18.10 6.52 11.51
C ASP A 73 16.97 7.41 12.08
N SER A 74 16.32 8.18 11.22
CA SER A 74 15.23 9.08 11.57
C SER A 74 13.87 8.37 11.72
N VAL A 75 13.75 7.10 11.33
CA VAL A 75 12.49 6.35 11.30
C VAL A 75 12.58 5.14 12.21
N ASN A 76 11.52 4.90 12.99
CA ASN A 76 11.43 3.69 13.78
C ASN A 76 11.39 2.45 12.85
N PRO A 77 12.25 1.44 13.07
CA PRO A 77 12.36 0.27 12.19
C PRO A 77 11.05 -0.54 12.10
N SER A 78 10.24 -0.57 13.16
CA SER A 78 8.93 -1.24 13.11
C SER A 78 7.95 -0.49 12.20
N LEU A 79 7.99 0.85 12.21
CA LEU A 79 7.17 1.66 11.31
C LEU A 79 7.62 1.50 9.87
N TRP A 80 8.94 1.48 9.62
CA TRP A 80 9.49 1.24 8.28
C TRP A 80 9.06 -0.12 7.73
N ARG A 81 9.19 -1.19 8.55
CA ARG A 81 8.72 -2.53 8.21
C ARG A 81 7.22 -2.55 7.90
N GLN A 82 6.39 -1.88 8.72
CA GLN A 82 4.96 -1.79 8.48
C GLN A 82 4.65 -1.06 7.16
N ALA A 83 5.36 0.02 6.87
CA ALA A 83 5.21 0.74 5.61
C ALA A 83 5.62 -0.14 4.41
N ALA A 84 6.71 -0.91 4.53
CA ALA A 84 7.14 -1.86 3.50
C ALA A 84 6.10 -2.99 3.27
N LEU A 85 5.44 -3.48 4.31
CA LEU A 85 4.34 -4.44 4.19
C LEU A 85 3.12 -3.83 3.49
N ASN A 86 2.79 -2.56 3.78
CA ASN A 86 1.68 -1.85 3.15
C ASN A 86 1.94 -1.57 1.66
N ASN A 87 3.21 -1.55 1.22
CA ASN A 87 3.57 -1.43 -0.19
C ASN A 87 3.33 -2.71 -1.01
N ILE A 88 2.94 -3.81 -0.36
CA ILE A 88 2.52 -5.03 -1.05
C ILE A 88 1.05 -4.84 -1.47
N HIS A 89 0.85 -4.38 -2.68
CA HIS A 89 -0.45 -3.98 -3.22
C HIS A 89 -0.81 -4.79 -4.46
N GLY A 90 -2.10 -4.82 -4.81
CA GLY A 90 -2.62 -5.56 -5.96
C GLY A 90 -4.02 -6.10 -5.74
N LEU A 91 -4.39 -7.03 -6.62
CA LEU A 91 -5.59 -7.86 -6.51
C LEU A 91 -5.21 -9.16 -5.82
N PHE A 92 -5.93 -9.49 -4.76
CA PHE A 92 -5.72 -10.70 -3.97
C PHE A 92 -6.98 -11.56 -3.94
N GLU A 93 -6.83 -12.88 -4.05
CA GLU A 93 -7.83 -13.82 -3.60
C GLU A 93 -7.61 -14.10 -2.10
N VAL A 94 -8.52 -13.63 -1.26
CA VAL A 94 -8.45 -13.84 0.20
C VAL A 94 -8.82 -15.27 0.54
N VAL A 95 -9.93 -15.72 0.00
CA VAL A 95 -10.42 -17.12 -0.06
C VAL A 95 -11.21 -17.28 -1.37
N PRO A 96 -11.49 -18.50 -1.85
CA PRO A 96 -12.26 -18.70 -3.07
C PRO A 96 -13.55 -17.89 -3.10
N GLY A 97 -13.72 -17.02 -4.10
CA GLY A 97 -14.88 -16.17 -4.28
C GLY A 97 -14.85 -14.85 -3.51
N ILE A 98 -13.83 -14.58 -2.69
CA ILE A 98 -13.63 -13.29 -2.01
C ILE A 98 -12.31 -12.69 -2.44
N TYR A 99 -12.37 -11.52 -3.05
CA TYR A 99 -11.22 -10.82 -3.60
C TYR A 99 -11.07 -9.45 -2.93
N GLN A 100 -9.85 -8.96 -2.86
CA GLN A 100 -9.55 -7.67 -2.27
C GLN A 100 -8.55 -6.91 -3.14
N VAL A 101 -8.84 -5.65 -3.43
CA VAL A 101 -7.85 -4.73 -4.02
C VAL A 101 -7.27 -3.90 -2.89
N ARG A 102 -5.94 -3.95 -2.77
CA ARG A 102 -5.13 -3.26 -1.76
C ARG A 102 -4.20 -2.27 -2.44
N GLY A 103 -4.01 -1.10 -1.84
CA GLY A 103 -3.05 -0.10 -2.30
C GLY A 103 -3.58 0.92 -3.30
N TYR A 104 -4.89 0.97 -3.56
CA TYR A 104 -5.53 2.03 -4.34
C TYR A 104 -6.09 3.15 -3.47
N ASP A 105 -6.02 2.99 -2.14
CA ASP A 105 -6.48 3.96 -1.14
C ASP A 105 -5.86 3.65 0.22
N ILE A 106 -6.20 4.43 1.23
CA ILE A 106 -5.86 4.15 2.64
C ILE A 106 -6.63 2.96 3.20
N SER A 107 -7.77 2.59 2.60
CA SER A 107 -8.53 1.37 2.90
C SER A 107 -8.40 0.33 1.79
N ASN A 108 -9.02 -0.84 2.00
CA ASN A 108 -9.05 -1.92 1.03
C ASN A 108 -10.49 -2.20 0.63
N ILE A 109 -10.76 -2.29 -0.67
CA ILE A 109 -12.07 -2.69 -1.18
C ILE A 109 -12.13 -4.20 -1.34
N SER A 110 -13.24 -4.80 -0.92
CA SER A 110 -13.47 -6.24 -1.05
C SER A 110 -14.65 -6.52 -1.98
N PHE A 111 -14.49 -7.55 -2.81
CA PHE A 111 -15.47 -8.03 -3.77
C PHE A 111 -15.83 -9.49 -3.45
N ILE A 112 -17.07 -9.75 -3.16
CA ILE A 112 -17.59 -11.10 -2.94
C ILE A 112 -18.36 -11.50 -4.20
N ARG A 113 -17.94 -12.59 -4.82
CA ARG A 113 -18.57 -13.09 -6.04
C ARG A 113 -19.92 -13.75 -5.70
N SER A 114 -20.96 -13.34 -6.39
CA SER A 114 -22.26 -14.00 -6.37
C SER A 114 -22.58 -14.61 -7.75
N ASP A 115 -23.72 -15.28 -7.86
CA ASP A 115 -24.17 -15.88 -9.12
C ASP A 115 -24.52 -14.83 -10.19
N THR A 116 -24.84 -13.60 -9.77
CA THR A 116 -25.33 -12.55 -10.67
C THR A 116 -24.48 -11.28 -10.70
N GLY A 117 -23.44 -11.19 -9.86
CA GLY A 117 -22.61 -9.98 -9.81
C GLY A 117 -21.70 -9.95 -8.58
N TRP A 118 -21.30 -8.75 -8.17
CA TRP A 118 -20.42 -8.51 -7.06
C TRP A 118 -21.15 -7.87 -5.87
N ILE A 119 -20.90 -8.38 -4.66
CA ILE A 119 -21.19 -7.64 -3.42
C ILE A 119 -19.92 -6.89 -3.06
N VAL A 120 -19.99 -5.57 -2.99
CA VAL A 120 -18.84 -4.71 -2.70
C VAL A 120 -18.89 -4.25 -1.24
N ILE A 121 -17.75 -4.39 -0.55
CA ILE A 121 -17.59 -3.95 0.84
C ILE A 121 -16.45 -2.92 0.87
N ASP A 122 -16.68 -1.80 1.53
CA ASP A 122 -15.77 -0.66 1.67
C ASP A 122 -15.29 -0.13 0.30
N PRO A 123 -16.13 0.64 -0.41
CA PRO A 123 -15.86 1.05 -1.79
C PRO A 123 -14.80 2.16 -1.92
N LEU A 124 -13.90 2.31 -0.95
CA LEU A 124 -12.82 3.29 -0.90
C LEU A 124 -13.31 4.73 -0.64
N THR A 125 -12.40 5.71 -0.66
CA THR A 125 -12.70 7.08 -0.21
C THR A 125 -13.17 7.99 -1.34
N VAL A 126 -12.78 7.71 -2.60
CA VAL A 126 -13.13 8.52 -3.77
C VAL A 126 -13.55 7.64 -4.95
N ALA A 127 -14.35 8.23 -5.85
CA ALA A 127 -14.92 7.54 -7.00
C ALA A 127 -13.84 7.02 -7.96
N GLU A 128 -12.76 7.76 -8.12
CA GLU A 128 -11.65 7.42 -9.01
C GLU A 128 -10.90 6.16 -8.55
N THR A 129 -10.61 6.04 -7.25
CA THR A 129 -9.95 4.85 -6.69
C THR A 129 -10.89 3.65 -6.72
N ALA A 130 -12.19 3.84 -6.45
CA ALA A 130 -13.20 2.80 -6.57
C ALA A 130 -13.35 2.30 -8.01
N ALA A 131 -13.38 3.22 -8.98
CA ALA A 131 -13.46 2.88 -10.40
C ALA A 131 -12.21 2.14 -10.89
N ALA A 132 -11.03 2.55 -10.45
CA ALA A 132 -9.78 1.87 -10.76
C ALA A 132 -9.75 0.44 -10.18
N ALA A 133 -10.18 0.26 -8.93
CA ALA A 133 -10.30 -1.06 -8.30
C ALA A 133 -11.31 -1.96 -9.01
N ARG A 134 -12.45 -1.39 -9.43
CA ARG A 134 -13.45 -2.09 -10.23
C ARG A 134 -12.88 -2.50 -11.59
N GLY A 135 -12.16 -1.61 -12.26
CA GLY A 135 -11.49 -1.90 -13.53
C GLY A 135 -10.51 -3.06 -13.43
N LEU A 136 -9.77 -3.15 -12.31
CA LEU A 136 -8.85 -4.26 -12.05
C LEU A 136 -9.60 -5.60 -11.89
N ILE A 137 -10.72 -5.64 -11.16
CA ILE A 137 -11.59 -6.81 -11.05
C ILE A 137 -12.14 -7.22 -12.42
N ASP A 138 -12.67 -6.26 -13.17
CA ASP A 138 -13.27 -6.53 -14.49
C ASP A 138 -12.22 -7.01 -15.50
N SER A 139 -11.00 -6.51 -15.43
CA SER A 139 -9.89 -6.97 -16.30
C SER A 139 -9.50 -8.43 -16.02
N HIS A 140 -9.63 -8.86 -14.77
CA HIS A 140 -9.22 -10.22 -14.35
C HIS A 140 -10.33 -11.27 -14.53
N PHE A 141 -11.60 -10.91 -14.24
CA PHE A 141 -12.73 -11.84 -14.22
C PHE A 141 -13.75 -11.62 -15.34
N GLY A 142 -13.60 -10.56 -16.12
CA GLY A 142 -14.63 -10.05 -17.00
C GLY A 142 -15.67 -9.19 -16.25
N PRO A 143 -16.41 -8.35 -16.99
CA PRO A 143 -17.41 -7.46 -16.39
C PRO A 143 -18.58 -8.27 -15.84
N LEU A 144 -18.89 -8.05 -14.57
CA LEU A 144 -20.09 -8.55 -13.87
C LEU A 144 -20.80 -7.35 -13.24
N PRO A 145 -22.15 -7.36 -13.15
CA PRO A 145 -22.88 -6.33 -12.42
C PRO A 145 -22.43 -6.13 -10.98
#